data_adb481c61a4d9ed83db480b63c2b7a83
#
_entry.id   adb481c61a4d9ed83db480b63c2b7a83
#
_cell.length_a   1.000
_cell.length_b   1.000
_cell.length_c   1.000
_cell.angle_alpha   90.00
_cell.angle_beta   90.00
_cell.angle_gamma   90.00
#
_symmetry.space_group_name_H-M   'P 1'
#
loop_
_entity.id
_entity.type
_entity.pdbx_description
1 polymer ?
#
loop_
_entity_poly.entity_id
_entity_poly.type
_entity_poly.pdbx_seq_one_letter_code
_entity_poly.pdbx_strand_id
1 'polypeptide(L)'
;MNSFIKFSLCLLVFLQLNATSFAFEHEDSDVHFLEYDPNVIQKNRFKKKPYFLLFAAQWCHWCHVFNEKTLTDEKVISYLNENFVNVFIDADINTSAYQKYKAKGVPFTVFLNPDTSEYYKYSGTLYAEPFLEVIQDVIQNVKQGKTVDGEKIFAFEYNPPTKFNKSTLDNMRNTYIKGVLDNFDTEEYGVGNGIKTILPETFLYLIKSTKGENRQDSVLWISETLKKAIENI
;
A
#
# COMPACT_ATOMS: atom_id res chain seq x y z
N MET A 1 54.37 -13.51 23.64
CA MET A 1 53.51 -14.29 22.72
C MET A 1 51.99 -14.14 22.99
N ASN A 2 51.53 -13.49 24.07
CA ASN A 2 50.10 -13.42 24.43
C ASN A 2 49.37 -12.12 24.03
N SER A 3 50.09 -11.08 23.63
CA SER A 3 49.43 -9.78 23.29
C SER A 3 48.99 -9.71 21.85
N PHE A 4 49.72 -10.32 20.93
CA PHE A 4 49.36 -10.37 19.51
C PHE A 4 48.15 -11.26 19.22
N ILE A 5 47.97 -12.35 19.98
CA ILE A 5 46.83 -13.28 19.82
C ILE A 5 45.54 -12.62 20.31
N LYS A 6 45.60 -11.83 21.39
CA LYS A 6 44.42 -11.09 21.90
C LYS A 6 43.95 -9.97 20.95
N PHE A 7 44.90 -9.30 20.29
CA PHE A 7 44.58 -8.25 19.32
C PHE A 7 43.97 -8.82 18.02
N SER A 8 44.48 -9.99 17.58
CA SER A 8 43.95 -10.68 16.40
C SER A 8 42.54 -11.25 16.65
N LEU A 9 42.27 -11.71 17.88
CA LEU A 9 40.94 -12.24 18.25
C LEU A 9 39.87 -11.12 18.35
N CYS A 10 40.24 -9.94 18.87
CA CYS A 10 39.38 -8.77 18.88
C CYS A 10 39.07 -8.25 17.46
N LEU A 11 40.03 -8.29 16.55
CA LEU A 11 39.83 -7.86 15.17
C LEU A 11 38.92 -8.80 14.41
N LEU A 12 38.98 -10.11 14.69
CA LEU A 12 38.09 -11.13 14.10
C LEU A 12 36.62 -11.03 14.63
N VAL A 13 36.44 -10.60 15.87
CA VAL A 13 35.10 -10.39 16.44
C VAL A 13 34.45 -9.11 15.88
N PHE A 14 35.25 -8.09 15.55
CA PHE A 14 34.71 -6.86 14.89
C PHE A 14 34.37 -7.05 13.42
N LEU A 15 34.91 -8.06 12.73
CA LEU A 15 34.60 -8.38 11.34
C LEU A 15 33.32 -9.21 11.17
N GLN A 16 32.69 -9.62 12.27
CA GLN A 16 31.38 -10.31 12.25
C GLN A 16 30.19 -9.42 12.64
N LEU A 17 30.35 -8.11 12.64
CA LEU A 17 29.23 -7.21 12.51
C LEU A 17 28.74 -7.33 11.06
N ASN A 18 28.05 -8.43 10.80
CA ASN A 18 27.20 -8.53 9.64
C ASN A 18 26.30 -7.29 9.69
N ALA A 19 26.48 -6.38 8.76
CA ALA A 19 25.48 -5.39 8.46
C ALA A 19 24.22 -6.19 8.09
N THR A 20 23.32 -6.35 9.05
CA THR A 20 21.97 -6.80 8.74
C THR A 20 21.43 -5.74 7.83
N SER A 21 21.39 -6.04 6.55
CA SER A 21 20.65 -5.28 5.59
C SER A 21 19.22 -5.23 6.13
N PHE A 22 18.77 -4.05 6.53
CA PHE A 22 17.35 -3.83 6.85
C PHE A 22 16.58 -3.83 5.53
N ALA A 23 16.53 -4.98 4.87
CA ALA A 23 15.63 -5.21 3.77
C ALA A 23 14.22 -5.47 4.34
N PHE A 24 13.18 -5.06 3.63
CA PHE A 24 11.81 -5.41 3.98
C PHE A 24 11.68 -6.94 3.96
N GLU A 25 11.41 -7.52 5.11
CA GLU A 25 11.19 -8.95 5.24
C GLU A 25 9.75 -9.26 4.82
N HIS A 26 9.59 -9.90 3.67
CA HIS A 26 8.33 -10.51 3.23
C HIS A 26 8.28 -12.00 3.60
N GLU A 27 9.02 -12.35 4.67
CA GLU A 27 9.21 -13.74 5.13
C GLU A 27 7.92 -14.42 5.58
N ASP A 28 6.87 -13.65 5.91
CA ASP A 28 5.58 -14.20 6.34
C ASP A 28 4.67 -14.59 5.17
N SER A 29 5.07 -14.33 3.92
CA SER A 29 4.28 -14.64 2.75
C SER A 29 4.89 -15.79 1.94
N ASP A 30 4.07 -16.82 1.63
CA ASP A 30 4.44 -17.90 0.73
C ASP A 30 4.38 -17.51 -0.76
N VAL A 31 4.24 -16.23 -1.09
CA VAL A 31 4.41 -15.74 -2.47
C VAL A 31 5.87 -15.85 -2.88
N HIS A 32 6.13 -16.57 -3.95
CA HIS A 32 7.50 -16.76 -4.47
C HIS A 32 8.00 -15.48 -5.16
N PHE A 33 8.51 -14.54 -4.38
CA PHE A 33 9.12 -13.33 -4.90
C PHE A 33 10.56 -13.57 -5.38
N LEU A 34 10.88 -12.95 -6.50
CA LEU A 34 12.26 -12.72 -6.95
C LEU A 34 12.69 -11.35 -6.46
N GLU A 35 13.86 -11.27 -5.89
CA GLU A 35 14.47 -9.97 -5.57
C GLU A 35 14.78 -9.18 -6.84
N TYR A 36 14.53 -7.89 -6.79
CA TYR A 36 14.78 -7.03 -7.93
C TYR A 36 16.27 -6.87 -8.22
N ASP A 37 16.65 -7.17 -9.44
CA ASP A 37 17.86 -6.66 -10.08
C ASP A 37 17.44 -6.05 -11.45
N PRO A 38 18.21 -5.12 -12.03
CA PRO A 38 17.85 -4.48 -13.31
C PRO A 38 17.57 -5.47 -14.45
N ASN A 39 18.07 -6.69 -14.36
CA ASN A 39 17.92 -7.73 -15.39
C ASN A 39 16.90 -8.81 -15.01
N VAL A 40 16.28 -8.77 -13.81
CA VAL A 40 15.38 -9.82 -13.33
C VAL A 40 14.24 -10.09 -14.31
N ILE A 41 13.67 -9.03 -14.87
CA ILE A 41 12.60 -9.15 -15.87
C ILE A 41 13.11 -9.84 -17.13
N GLN A 42 14.26 -9.41 -17.65
CA GLN A 42 14.83 -9.99 -18.86
C GLN A 42 15.22 -11.45 -18.67
N LYS A 43 15.81 -11.81 -17.53
CA LYS A 43 16.18 -13.19 -17.19
C LYS A 43 14.97 -14.13 -17.13
N ASN A 44 13.77 -13.62 -16.84
CA ASN A 44 12.55 -14.40 -16.67
C ASN A 44 11.58 -14.35 -17.87
N ARG A 45 11.92 -13.66 -18.96
CA ARG A 45 11.06 -13.55 -20.17
C ARG A 45 10.69 -14.90 -20.79
N PHE A 46 11.53 -15.91 -20.64
CA PHE A 46 11.26 -17.26 -21.16
C PHE A 46 10.03 -17.91 -20.51
N LYS A 47 9.62 -17.49 -19.32
CA LYS A 47 8.42 -17.99 -18.62
C LYS A 47 7.12 -17.61 -19.32
N LYS A 48 7.13 -16.58 -20.18
CA LYS A 48 5.95 -16.08 -20.92
C LYS A 48 4.76 -15.76 -20.03
N LYS A 49 5.00 -15.47 -18.74
CA LYS A 49 4.00 -15.05 -17.76
C LYS A 49 4.03 -13.52 -17.62
N PRO A 50 2.91 -12.87 -17.28
CA PRO A 50 2.93 -11.49 -16.85
C PRO A 50 3.70 -11.34 -15.54
N TYR A 51 4.09 -10.12 -15.21
CA TYR A 51 4.84 -9.81 -14.00
C TYR A 51 3.94 -9.08 -12.99
N PHE A 52 4.10 -9.43 -11.74
CA PHE A 52 3.63 -8.67 -10.60
C PHE A 52 4.83 -8.06 -9.89
N LEU A 53 4.97 -6.73 -9.97
CA LEU A 53 6.02 -5.98 -9.28
C LEU A 53 5.41 -5.32 -8.07
N LEU A 54 5.95 -5.59 -6.89
CA LEU A 54 5.55 -4.96 -5.64
C LEU A 54 6.69 -4.09 -5.11
N PHE A 55 6.45 -2.79 -5.04
CA PHE A 55 7.31 -1.83 -4.37
C PHE A 55 6.86 -1.66 -2.93
N ALA A 56 7.73 -1.90 -2.00
CA ALA A 56 7.48 -1.73 -0.57
C ALA A 56 8.70 -1.13 0.12
N ALA A 57 8.55 -0.69 1.36
CA ALA A 57 9.62 -0.17 2.20
C ALA A 57 9.43 -0.62 3.65
N GLN A 58 10.52 -0.82 4.38
CA GLN A 58 10.51 -1.33 5.75
C GLN A 58 9.68 -0.44 6.71
N TRP A 59 9.74 0.85 6.55
CA TRP A 59 8.99 1.82 7.37
C TRP A 59 7.52 1.94 6.99
N CYS A 60 7.09 1.31 5.91
CA CYS A 60 5.76 1.50 5.33
C CYS A 60 4.73 0.60 6.02
N HIS A 61 3.97 1.15 6.95
CA HIS A 61 2.91 0.43 7.64
C HIS A 61 1.92 -0.27 6.67
N TRP A 62 1.47 0.43 5.65
CA TRP A 62 0.52 -0.14 4.69
C TRP A 62 1.12 -1.27 3.84
N CYS A 63 2.45 -1.32 3.72
CA CYS A 63 3.13 -2.46 3.10
C CYS A 63 3.06 -3.69 4.00
N HIS A 64 3.23 -3.51 5.32
CA HIS A 64 3.04 -4.60 6.29
C HIS A 64 1.58 -5.08 6.30
N VAL A 65 0.60 -4.16 6.31
CA VAL A 65 -0.82 -4.52 6.21
C VAL A 65 -1.11 -5.31 4.93
N PHE A 66 -0.56 -4.90 3.79
CA PHE A 66 -0.72 -5.63 2.53
C PHE A 66 -0.10 -7.02 2.60
N ASN A 67 1.09 -7.15 3.18
CA ASN A 67 1.73 -8.42 3.40
C ASN A 67 0.88 -9.33 4.29
N GLU A 68 0.49 -8.86 5.49
CA GLU A 68 -0.23 -9.65 6.50
C GLU A 68 -1.67 -10.00 6.10
N LYS A 69 -2.39 -9.14 5.39
CA LYS A 69 -3.84 -9.30 5.13
C LYS A 69 -4.18 -9.75 3.74
N THR A 70 -3.22 -9.67 2.81
CA THR A 70 -3.48 -9.96 1.40
C THR A 70 -2.53 -11.01 0.86
N LEU A 71 -1.22 -10.84 1.10
CA LEU A 71 -0.21 -11.76 0.56
C LEU A 71 -0.04 -13.04 1.40
N THR A 72 -0.79 -13.18 2.51
CA THR A 72 -0.91 -14.42 3.29
C THR A 72 -2.19 -15.20 2.98
N ASP A 73 -3.09 -14.66 2.14
CA ASP A 73 -4.28 -15.38 1.72
C ASP A 73 -3.93 -16.52 0.76
N GLU A 74 -4.35 -17.74 1.06
CA GLU A 74 -4.00 -18.94 0.29
C GLU A 74 -4.39 -18.88 -1.18
N LYS A 75 -5.54 -18.25 -1.50
CA LYS A 75 -6.01 -18.11 -2.89
C LYS A 75 -5.15 -17.10 -3.65
N VAL A 76 -4.77 -15.99 -3.00
CA VAL A 76 -3.89 -14.97 -3.56
C VAL A 76 -2.51 -15.58 -3.82
N ILE A 77 -1.92 -16.25 -2.83
CA ILE A 77 -0.63 -16.92 -2.92
C ILE A 77 -0.60 -17.91 -4.10
N SER A 78 -1.57 -18.84 -4.10
CA SER A 78 -1.66 -19.86 -5.15
C SER A 78 -1.79 -19.22 -6.54
N TYR A 79 -2.67 -18.21 -6.67
CA TYR A 79 -2.91 -17.57 -7.95
C TYR A 79 -1.69 -16.78 -8.46
N LEU A 80 -1.01 -16.03 -7.59
CA LEU A 80 0.21 -15.30 -7.92
C LEU A 80 1.33 -16.25 -8.35
N ASN A 81 1.60 -17.29 -7.57
CA ASN A 81 2.68 -18.25 -7.84
C ASN A 81 2.47 -19.04 -9.14
N GLU A 82 1.22 -19.35 -9.44
CA GLU A 82 0.87 -20.08 -10.65
C GLU A 82 0.94 -19.22 -11.91
N ASN A 83 0.46 -17.97 -11.84
CA ASN A 83 0.16 -17.19 -13.05
C ASN A 83 1.14 -16.05 -13.32
N PHE A 84 1.93 -15.59 -12.33
CA PHE A 84 2.82 -14.45 -12.47
C PHE A 84 4.29 -14.80 -12.26
N VAL A 85 5.14 -13.90 -12.70
CA VAL A 85 6.51 -13.75 -12.19
C VAL A 85 6.44 -12.63 -11.15
N ASN A 86 6.51 -12.99 -9.87
CA ASN A 86 6.42 -12.04 -8.78
C ASN A 86 7.81 -11.45 -8.51
N VAL A 87 7.93 -10.13 -8.43
CA VAL A 87 9.18 -9.42 -8.18
C VAL A 87 8.95 -8.44 -7.04
N PHE A 88 9.74 -8.59 -5.99
CA PHE A 88 9.78 -7.64 -4.89
C PHE A 88 10.81 -6.55 -5.15
N ILE A 89 10.47 -5.31 -4.87
CA ILE A 89 11.31 -4.14 -5.10
C ILE A 89 11.34 -3.30 -3.82
N ASP A 90 12.43 -3.36 -3.10
CA ASP A 90 12.66 -2.43 -2.00
C ASP A 90 12.81 -1.01 -2.57
N ALA A 91 11.86 -0.13 -2.20
CA ALA A 91 11.76 1.21 -2.75
C ALA A 91 12.90 2.14 -2.27
N ASP A 92 13.47 1.87 -1.09
CA ASP A 92 14.56 2.65 -0.52
C ASP A 92 15.89 2.34 -1.20
N ILE A 93 16.09 1.09 -1.59
CA ILE A 93 17.32 0.63 -2.26
C ILE A 93 17.23 0.83 -3.79
N ASN A 94 16.06 0.59 -4.37
CA ASN A 94 15.86 0.57 -5.82
C ASN A 94 15.20 1.85 -6.36
N THR A 95 15.73 3.01 -5.98
CA THR A 95 15.17 4.32 -6.36
C THR A 95 15.07 4.55 -7.86
N SER A 96 15.97 3.97 -8.66
CA SER A 96 15.91 4.03 -10.13
C SER A 96 14.70 3.29 -10.69
N ALA A 97 14.34 2.13 -10.13
CA ALA A 97 13.12 1.41 -10.48
C ALA A 97 11.89 2.20 -10.07
N TYR A 98 11.89 2.78 -8.87
CA TYR A 98 10.81 3.63 -8.37
C TYR A 98 10.52 4.80 -9.32
N GLN A 99 11.56 5.48 -9.80
CA GLN A 99 11.44 6.56 -10.78
C GLN A 99 10.98 6.05 -12.16
N LYS A 100 11.53 4.92 -12.64
CA LYS A 100 11.17 4.32 -13.92
C LYS A 100 9.68 4.06 -14.04
N TYR A 101 9.08 3.46 -13.01
CA TYR A 101 7.65 3.14 -13.00
C TYR A 101 6.78 4.30 -12.50
N LYS A 102 7.36 5.47 -12.19
CA LYS A 102 6.67 6.67 -11.70
C LYS A 102 5.82 6.40 -10.46
N ALA A 103 6.36 5.62 -9.53
CA ALA A 103 5.69 5.33 -8.29
C ALA A 103 5.42 6.62 -7.50
N LYS A 104 4.24 6.70 -6.86
CA LYS A 104 3.78 7.90 -6.13
C LYS A 104 3.61 7.63 -4.63
N GLY A 105 4.13 6.52 -4.13
CA GLY A 105 4.02 6.08 -2.75
C GLY A 105 4.22 4.57 -2.67
N VAL A 106 4.21 4.02 -1.46
CA VAL A 106 4.27 2.58 -1.21
C VAL A 106 3.15 2.18 -0.27
N PRO A 107 2.59 0.95 -0.38
CA PRO A 107 2.91 -0.02 -1.41
C PRO A 107 2.49 0.46 -2.80
N PHE A 108 3.27 0.10 -3.80
CA PHE A 108 2.96 0.42 -5.19
C PHE A 108 3.08 -0.84 -6.03
N THR A 109 2.03 -1.11 -6.78
CA THR A 109 1.92 -2.32 -7.60
C THR A 109 2.00 -1.97 -9.08
N VAL A 110 2.77 -2.77 -9.82
CA VAL A 110 2.84 -2.69 -11.28
C VAL A 110 2.66 -4.08 -11.88
N PHE A 111 1.74 -4.21 -12.80
CA PHE A 111 1.63 -5.39 -13.65
C PHE A 111 2.24 -5.11 -15.02
N LEU A 112 3.08 -6.04 -15.49
CA LEU A 112 3.62 -5.98 -16.85
C LEU A 112 3.09 -7.16 -17.66
N ASN A 113 2.90 -6.91 -18.95
CA ASN A 113 2.66 -7.97 -19.92
C ASN A 113 3.88 -8.92 -20.04
N PRO A 114 3.70 -10.12 -20.61
CA PRO A 114 4.83 -11.02 -20.87
C PRO A 114 5.92 -10.42 -21.77
N ASP A 115 5.60 -9.41 -22.59
CA ASP A 115 6.55 -8.66 -23.42
C ASP A 115 7.25 -7.53 -22.67
N THR A 116 6.89 -7.33 -21.39
CA THR A 116 7.42 -6.32 -20.47
C THR A 116 6.85 -4.90 -20.63
N SER A 117 5.88 -4.71 -21.51
CA SER A 117 5.12 -3.44 -21.53
C SER A 117 4.29 -3.29 -20.26
N GLU A 118 4.15 -2.06 -19.78
CA GLU A 118 3.26 -1.78 -18.64
C GLU A 118 1.82 -2.13 -19.02
N TYR A 119 1.16 -2.89 -18.14
CA TYR A 119 -0.24 -3.23 -18.29
C TYR A 119 -1.10 -2.37 -17.39
N TYR A 120 -0.80 -2.39 -16.07
CA TYR A 120 -1.60 -1.71 -15.05
C TYR A 120 -0.76 -1.39 -13.82
N LYS A 121 -1.05 -0.30 -13.13
CA LYS A 121 -0.36 0.07 -11.89
C LYS A 121 -1.24 0.92 -10.98
N TYR A 122 -1.03 0.78 -9.68
CA TYR A 122 -1.71 1.58 -8.66
C TYR A 122 -0.86 1.71 -7.39
N SER A 123 -1.19 2.73 -6.57
CA SER A 123 -0.64 2.90 -5.22
C SER A 123 -1.67 2.51 -4.18
N GLY A 124 -1.21 1.99 -3.06
CA GLY A 124 -2.04 1.63 -1.92
C GLY A 124 -2.29 0.13 -1.79
N THR A 125 -3.01 -0.21 -0.73
CA THR A 125 -3.29 -1.58 -0.30
C THR A 125 -4.69 -1.99 -0.76
N LEU A 126 -4.82 -3.23 -1.22
CA LEU A 126 -6.10 -3.91 -1.42
C LEU A 126 -6.14 -5.11 -0.49
N TYR A 127 -7.31 -5.41 0.08
CA TYR A 127 -7.54 -6.66 0.80
C TYR A 127 -7.63 -7.85 -0.15
N ALA A 128 -7.56 -9.06 0.39
CA ALA A 128 -7.41 -10.30 -0.39
C ALA A 128 -8.45 -10.48 -1.51
N GLU A 129 -9.75 -10.31 -1.22
CA GLU A 129 -10.80 -10.49 -2.23
C GLU A 129 -10.70 -9.49 -3.40
N PRO A 130 -10.67 -8.15 -3.16
CA PRO A 130 -10.50 -7.18 -4.25
C PRO A 130 -9.17 -7.38 -5.00
N PHE A 131 -8.11 -7.76 -4.30
CA PHE A 131 -6.83 -8.01 -4.95
C PHE A 131 -6.88 -9.25 -5.85
N LEU A 132 -7.55 -10.32 -5.40
CA LEU A 132 -7.75 -11.54 -6.18
C LEU A 132 -8.52 -11.24 -7.47
N GLU A 133 -9.56 -10.41 -7.43
CA GLU A 133 -10.29 -9.95 -8.61
C GLU A 133 -9.36 -9.24 -9.60
N VAL A 134 -8.52 -8.31 -9.10
CA VAL A 134 -7.56 -7.58 -9.94
C VAL A 134 -6.58 -8.52 -10.64
N ILE A 135 -5.96 -9.46 -9.92
CA ILE A 135 -4.98 -10.37 -10.53
C ILE A 135 -5.63 -11.37 -11.50
N GLN A 136 -6.88 -11.75 -11.27
CA GLN A 136 -7.66 -12.57 -12.20
C GLN A 136 -7.98 -11.79 -13.49
N ASP A 137 -8.43 -10.54 -13.36
CA ASP A 137 -8.71 -9.66 -14.51
C ASP A 137 -7.45 -9.39 -15.34
N VAL A 138 -6.30 -9.17 -14.69
CA VAL A 138 -5.01 -9.03 -15.39
C VAL A 138 -4.73 -10.24 -16.27
N ILE A 139 -4.85 -11.45 -15.72
CA ILE A 139 -4.59 -12.69 -16.48
C ILE A 139 -5.58 -12.87 -17.62
N GLN A 140 -6.86 -12.62 -17.38
CA GLN A 140 -7.91 -12.75 -18.40
C GLN A 140 -7.66 -11.79 -19.57
N ASN A 141 -7.34 -10.54 -19.27
CA ASN A 141 -7.12 -9.53 -20.29
C ASN A 141 -5.81 -9.73 -21.06
N VAL A 142 -4.74 -10.11 -20.36
CA VAL A 142 -3.46 -10.48 -21.01
C VAL A 142 -3.66 -11.64 -21.99
N LYS A 143 -4.43 -12.68 -21.63
CA LYS A 143 -4.77 -13.78 -22.53
C LYS A 143 -5.57 -13.33 -23.76
N GLN A 144 -6.35 -12.28 -23.65
CA GLN A 144 -7.14 -11.70 -24.75
C GLN A 144 -6.37 -10.67 -25.58
N GLY A 145 -5.10 -10.41 -25.25
CA GLY A 145 -4.27 -9.39 -25.93
C GLY A 145 -4.78 -7.97 -25.74
N LYS A 146 -5.59 -7.73 -24.70
CA LYS A 146 -6.11 -6.39 -24.38
C LYS A 146 -5.03 -5.61 -23.64
N THR A 147 -4.74 -4.42 -24.14
CA THR A 147 -4.00 -3.41 -23.37
C THR A 147 -5.02 -2.61 -22.56
N VAL A 148 -4.83 -2.52 -21.26
CA VAL A 148 -5.65 -1.65 -20.40
C VAL A 148 -4.86 -0.36 -20.17
N ASP A 149 -5.54 0.77 -20.38
CA ASP A 149 -5.03 2.06 -19.94
C ASP A 149 -5.12 2.08 -18.41
N GLY A 150 -3.98 1.91 -17.73
CA GLY A 150 -3.88 1.56 -16.32
C GLY A 150 -4.41 2.60 -15.32
N GLU A 151 -4.88 3.75 -15.80
CA GLU A 151 -5.52 4.75 -14.94
C GLU A 151 -7.02 4.49 -14.72
N LYS A 152 -7.64 3.55 -15.44
CA LYS A 152 -9.10 3.38 -15.44
C LYS A 152 -9.69 2.50 -14.33
N ILE A 153 -8.95 1.61 -13.71
CA ILE A 153 -9.53 0.62 -12.76
C ILE A 153 -9.87 1.23 -11.40
N PHE A 154 -9.20 2.30 -10.99
CA PHE A 154 -9.52 3.07 -9.77
C PHE A 154 -9.75 4.56 -10.04
N ALA A 155 -9.95 4.95 -11.29
CA ALA A 155 -10.56 6.24 -11.56
C ALA A 155 -12.02 6.13 -11.06
N PHE A 156 -12.28 6.60 -9.85
CA PHE A 156 -13.59 7.16 -9.59
C PHE A 156 -13.86 8.09 -10.78
N GLU A 157 -14.80 7.74 -11.63
CA GLU A 157 -15.31 8.70 -12.61
C GLU A 157 -15.92 9.85 -11.79
N TYR A 158 -15.05 10.79 -11.42
CA TYR A 158 -15.48 12.03 -10.84
C TYR A 158 -16.08 12.84 -11.97
N ASN A 159 -17.37 12.68 -12.15
CA ASN A 159 -18.19 13.56 -12.96
C ASN A 159 -18.61 14.74 -12.08
N PRO A 160 -17.86 15.84 -12.05
CA PRO A 160 -18.26 16.99 -11.25
C PRO A 160 -19.60 17.47 -11.78
N PRO A 161 -20.56 17.77 -10.90
CA PRO A 161 -21.83 18.32 -11.32
C PRO A 161 -21.58 19.62 -12.08
N THR A 162 -22.06 19.70 -13.29
CA THR A 162 -21.88 20.87 -14.18
C THR A 162 -22.58 22.14 -13.68
N LYS A 163 -23.49 21.99 -12.71
CA LYS A 163 -24.17 23.10 -12.03
C LYS A 163 -24.31 22.80 -10.54
N PHE A 164 -23.74 23.66 -9.73
CA PHE A 164 -23.94 23.62 -8.29
C PHE A 164 -25.14 24.49 -7.92
N ASN A 165 -26.18 23.89 -7.36
CA ASN A 165 -27.23 24.60 -6.67
C ASN A 165 -27.17 24.32 -5.15
N LYS A 166 -27.93 25.09 -4.36
CA LYS A 166 -27.92 24.95 -2.90
C LYS A 166 -28.27 23.53 -2.44
N SER A 167 -29.26 22.89 -3.08
CA SER A 167 -29.69 21.52 -2.75
C SER A 167 -28.59 20.51 -3.01
N THR A 168 -27.87 20.63 -4.13
CA THR A 168 -26.73 19.76 -4.45
C THR A 168 -25.61 19.90 -3.42
N LEU A 169 -25.28 21.15 -3.04
CA LEU A 169 -24.25 21.42 -2.02
C LEU A 169 -24.68 20.91 -0.64
N ASP A 170 -25.93 21.07 -0.26
CA ASP A 170 -26.47 20.56 1.01
C ASP A 170 -26.44 19.03 1.05
N ASN A 171 -26.79 18.35 -0.05
CA ASN A 171 -26.69 16.90 -0.16
C ASN A 171 -25.25 16.42 -0.07
N MET A 172 -24.32 17.03 -0.80
CA MET A 172 -22.90 16.70 -0.72
C MET A 172 -22.36 16.87 0.70
N ARG A 173 -22.69 17.96 1.36
CA ARG A 173 -22.30 18.20 2.76
C ARG A 173 -22.85 17.13 3.69
N ASN A 174 -24.13 16.82 3.58
CA ASN A 174 -24.75 15.82 4.45
C ASN A 174 -24.18 14.42 4.20
N THR A 175 -23.94 14.06 2.94
CA THR A 175 -23.29 12.79 2.58
C THR A 175 -21.87 12.71 3.15
N TYR A 176 -21.09 13.80 3.05
CA TYR A 176 -19.74 13.85 3.61
C TYR A 176 -19.75 13.72 5.14
N ILE A 177 -20.59 14.52 5.84
CA ILE A 177 -20.71 14.45 7.30
C ILE A 177 -21.12 13.03 7.73
N LYS A 178 -22.17 12.49 7.10
CA LYS A 178 -22.62 11.12 7.37
C LYS A 178 -21.50 10.10 7.14
N GLY A 179 -20.80 10.17 6.02
CA GLY A 179 -19.71 9.27 5.71
C GLY A 179 -18.57 9.31 6.73
N VAL A 180 -18.23 10.49 7.26
CA VAL A 180 -17.23 10.62 8.31
C VAL A 180 -17.75 10.04 9.64
N LEU A 181 -18.99 10.37 10.04
CA LEU A 181 -19.56 9.89 11.30
C LEU A 181 -19.80 8.37 11.29
N ASP A 182 -20.28 7.81 10.19
CA ASP A 182 -20.53 6.36 10.04
C ASP A 182 -19.20 5.53 10.05
N ASN A 183 -18.09 6.16 9.69
CA ASN A 183 -16.78 5.51 9.69
C ASN A 183 -15.87 5.95 10.85
N PHE A 184 -16.44 6.63 11.85
CA PHE A 184 -15.68 7.00 13.03
C PHE A 184 -15.55 5.79 13.97
N ASP A 185 -14.32 5.48 14.32
CA ASP A 185 -14.00 4.42 15.26
C ASP A 185 -14.12 4.94 16.69
N THR A 186 -15.07 4.40 17.45
CA THR A 186 -15.34 4.82 18.83
C THR A 186 -14.48 4.11 19.87
N GLU A 187 -13.75 3.05 19.49
CA GLU A 187 -12.86 2.31 20.40
C GLU A 187 -11.43 2.86 20.32
N GLU A 188 -10.90 3.00 19.11
CA GLU A 188 -9.54 3.50 18.90
C GLU A 188 -9.48 4.99 18.57
N TYR A 189 -10.62 5.62 18.39
CA TYR A 189 -10.81 7.00 17.96
C TYR A 189 -10.12 7.39 16.64
N GLY A 190 -10.81 8.17 15.84
CA GLY A 190 -10.39 8.58 14.51
C GLY A 190 -11.29 8.04 13.41
N VAL A 191 -11.00 8.39 12.17
CA VAL A 191 -11.82 8.01 11.01
C VAL A 191 -11.20 6.82 10.31
N GLY A 192 -12.02 5.82 9.98
CA GLY A 192 -11.63 4.63 9.24
C GLY A 192 -11.07 3.51 10.11
N ASN A 193 -10.79 2.38 9.47
CA ASN A 193 -10.25 1.18 10.11
C ASN A 193 -8.74 1.10 9.80
N GLY A 194 -7.89 1.13 10.80
CA GLY A 194 -6.43 1.08 10.65
C GLY A 194 -5.72 2.29 11.22
N ILE A 195 -4.64 2.77 10.58
CA ILE A 195 -3.91 3.94 11.08
C ILE A 195 -4.84 5.16 11.12
N LYS A 196 -4.91 5.76 12.28
CA LYS A 196 -5.70 6.97 12.51
C LYS A 196 -4.86 8.19 12.16
N THR A 197 -5.33 8.96 11.19
CA THR A 197 -4.70 10.22 10.79
C THR A 197 -5.47 11.39 11.34
N ILE A 198 -4.76 12.34 11.92
CA ILE A 198 -5.37 13.63 12.30
C ILE A 198 -5.67 14.39 11.00
N LEU A 199 -6.95 14.70 10.79
CA LEU A 199 -7.45 15.44 9.64
C LEU A 199 -8.01 16.79 10.11
N PRO A 200 -7.17 17.83 10.32
CA PRO A 200 -7.58 19.07 10.94
C PRO A 200 -8.72 19.77 10.21
N GLU A 201 -8.70 19.77 8.88
CA GLU A 201 -9.74 20.39 8.04
C GLU A 201 -11.08 19.67 8.20
N THR A 202 -11.07 18.34 8.23
CA THR A 202 -12.25 17.52 8.49
C THR A 202 -12.82 17.80 9.87
N PHE A 203 -11.97 17.85 10.89
CA PHE A 203 -12.38 18.12 12.27
C PHE A 203 -13.00 19.50 12.41
N LEU A 204 -12.36 20.54 11.87
CA LEU A 204 -12.91 21.89 11.84
C LEU A 204 -14.23 21.97 11.07
N TYR A 205 -14.34 21.24 9.97
CA TYR A 205 -15.56 21.19 9.18
C TYR A 205 -16.69 20.53 9.96
N LEU A 206 -16.46 19.41 10.64
CA LEU A 206 -17.45 18.74 11.49
C LEU A 206 -17.94 19.68 12.59
N ILE A 207 -17.04 20.31 13.34
CA ILE A 207 -17.38 21.25 14.42
C ILE A 207 -18.24 22.41 13.91
N LYS A 208 -17.97 22.92 12.71
CA LYS A 208 -18.70 24.06 12.13
C LYS A 208 -20.02 23.65 11.49
N SER A 209 -20.11 22.45 10.95
CA SER A 209 -21.22 22.01 10.09
C SER A 209 -22.25 21.14 10.80
N THR A 210 -21.91 20.51 11.93
CA THR A 210 -22.82 19.70 12.73
C THR A 210 -23.56 20.55 13.77
N LYS A 211 -24.75 20.11 14.19
CA LYS A 211 -25.60 20.74 15.19
C LYS A 211 -26.21 19.66 16.10
N GLY A 212 -26.69 20.09 17.28
CA GLY A 212 -27.34 19.19 18.22
C GLY A 212 -26.44 18.05 18.69
N GLU A 213 -26.99 16.87 18.73
CA GLU A 213 -26.33 15.63 19.18
C GLU A 213 -25.09 15.32 18.35
N ASN A 214 -25.19 15.36 17.02
CA ASN A 214 -24.06 15.13 16.13
C ASN A 214 -22.88 16.07 16.38
N ARG A 215 -23.13 17.30 16.87
CA ARG A 215 -22.07 18.23 17.26
C ARG A 215 -21.39 17.81 18.55
N GLN A 216 -22.16 17.34 19.52
CA GLN A 216 -21.62 16.87 20.79
C GLN A 216 -20.73 15.65 20.57
N ASP A 217 -21.21 14.69 19.80
CA ASP A 217 -20.44 13.49 19.41
C ASP A 217 -19.17 13.87 18.62
N SER A 218 -19.29 14.76 17.65
CA SER A 218 -18.11 15.22 16.88
C SER A 218 -17.05 15.86 17.76
N VAL A 219 -17.46 16.71 18.72
CA VAL A 219 -16.53 17.36 19.65
C VAL A 219 -15.87 16.34 20.58
N LEU A 220 -16.64 15.40 21.11
CA LEU A 220 -16.13 14.34 21.96
C LEU A 220 -15.12 13.47 21.21
N TRP A 221 -15.47 12.95 20.04
CA TRP A 221 -14.63 12.07 19.26
C TRP A 221 -13.34 12.74 18.78
N ILE A 222 -13.42 14.00 18.35
CA ILE A 222 -12.23 14.77 17.97
C ILE A 222 -11.33 14.98 19.21
N SER A 223 -11.91 15.27 20.36
CA SER A 223 -11.17 15.46 21.60
C SER A 223 -10.41 14.20 22.01
N GLU A 224 -11.08 13.05 21.98
CA GLU A 224 -10.45 11.76 22.31
C GLU A 224 -9.40 11.34 21.28
N THR A 225 -9.64 11.58 19.98
CA THR A 225 -8.63 11.37 18.94
C THR A 225 -7.34 12.17 19.20
N LEU A 226 -7.49 13.45 19.56
CA LEU A 226 -6.34 14.31 19.85
C LEU A 226 -5.63 13.90 21.14
N LYS A 227 -6.35 13.48 22.18
CA LYS A 227 -5.74 12.95 23.40
C LYS A 227 -4.90 11.71 23.11
N LYS A 228 -5.48 10.71 22.44
CA LYS A 228 -4.73 9.49 22.05
C LYS A 228 -3.51 9.80 21.19
N ALA A 229 -3.61 10.74 20.26
CA ALA A 229 -2.48 11.16 19.46
C ALA A 229 -1.34 11.76 20.31
N ILE A 230 -1.67 12.55 21.35
CA ILE A 230 -0.68 13.13 22.25
C ILE A 230 -0.06 12.07 23.17
N GLU A 231 -0.83 11.10 23.63
CA GLU A 231 -0.37 10.02 24.50
C GLU A 231 0.59 9.05 23.80
N ASN A 232 0.58 9.01 22.46
CA ASN A 232 1.40 8.12 21.64
C ASN A 232 2.62 8.82 20.99
N ILE A 233 2.92 10.07 21.37
CA ILE A 233 4.15 10.79 20.99
C ILE A 233 5.23 10.57 22.06
#